data_5a4529e11e8130137a2a6062ddd4c383
#
_entry.id   5a4529e11e8130137a2a6062ddd4c383
#
_cell.length_a   1.000
_cell.length_b   1.000
_cell.length_c   1.000
_cell.angle_alpha   90.00
_cell.angle_beta   90.00
_cell.angle_gamma   90.00
#
_symmetry.space_group_name_H-M   'P 1'
#
loop_
_entity.id
_entity.type
_entity.pdbx_description
1 polymer ?
#
loop_
_entity_poly.entity_id
_entity_poly.type
_entity_poly.pdbx_seq_one_letter_code
_entity_poly.pdbx_strand_id
1 'polypeptide(L)'
;MQPPAALDRSPGLDKQSIVSAALDIIAERGVAGLSMRLLSQRLGVALGATYRHVPNKNELLRLVAADLYARITPADDTHGDEFDQAKHVMLQIHDVLAAYPGMAAHIAQNIPEFASAHLTKLITDPLQAAGLSADEAGRIVFTLILLNAGHMLIRVPAGLEDEAAAAFEEGVDLILRGAQTRSQHR
;
A
#
# COMPACT_ATOMS: atom_id res chain seq x y z
N MET A 1 42.72 32.62 -17.92
CA MET A 1 41.76 32.63 -16.81
C MET A 1 40.51 31.92 -17.32
N GLN A 2 40.40 30.64 -16.99
CA GLN A 2 39.36 29.74 -17.49
C GLN A 2 38.19 29.79 -16.49
N PRO A 3 36.94 29.98 -16.92
CA PRO A 3 35.79 30.00 -16.01
C PRO A 3 35.60 28.59 -15.42
N PRO A 4 35.20 28.49 -14.12
CA PRO A 4 34.94 27.21 -13.49
C PRO A 4 33.75 26.54 -14.14
N ALA A 5 33.90 25.27 -14.51
CA ALA A 5 32.83 24.42 -15.00
C ALA A 5 31.73 24.35 -13.92
N ALA A 6 30.57 24.87 -14.26
CA ALA A 6 29.35 24.71 -13.48
C ALA A 6 29.05 23.20 -13.41
N LEU A 7 29.13 22.64 -12.21
CA LEU A 7 28.63 21.31 -11.89
C LEU A 7 27.10 21.34 -11.95
N ASP A 8 26.56 21.21 -13.15
CA ASP A 8 25.15 20.88 -13.37
C ASP A 8 24.94 19.39 -13.01
N ARG A 9 24.86 19.11 -11.71
CA ARG A 9 24.35 17.85 -11.18
C ARG A 9 22.90 18.04 -10.81
N SER A 10 22.04 18.27 -11.79
CA SER A 10 20.65 17.87 -11.67
C SER A 10 20.68 16.35 -11.48
N PRO A 11 20.09 15.78 -10.41
CA PRO A 11 19.94 14.33 -10.32
C PRO A 11 19.23 13.87 -11.57
N GLY A 12 19.85 12.98 -12.35
CA GLY A 12 19.26 12.50 -13.60
C GLY A 12 17.86 11.95 -13.29
N LEU A 13 16.87 12.28 -14.13
CA LEU A 13 15.51 11.75 -13.99
C LEU A 13 15.58 10.22 -14.00
N ASP A 14 15.23 9.59 -12.90
CA ASP A 14 15.16 8.14 -12.72
C ASP A 14 13.78 7.71 -12.22
N LYS A 15 13.55 6.39 -12.16
CA LYS A 15 12.27 5.87 -11.70
C LYS A 15 11.99 6.21 -10.24
N GLN A 16 13.01 6.28 -9.41
CA GLN A 16 12.85 6.55 -7.97
C GLN A 16 12.43 8.00 -7.71
N SER A 17 13.03 8.97 -8.38
CA SER A 17 12.64 10.38 -8.31
C SER A 17 11.21 10.61 -8.84
N ILE A 18 10.83 9.88 -9.90
CA ILE A 18 9.48 9.90 -10.46
C ILE A 18 8.45 9.37 -9.46
N VAL A 19 8.74 8.23 -8.82
CA VAL A 19 7.86 7.62 -7.81
C VAL A 19 7.74 8.52 -6.59
N SER A 20 8.85 9.08 -6.09
CA SER A 20 8.84 10.01 -4.96
C SER A 20 7.97 11.23 -5.23
N ALA A 21 8.14 11.88 -6.39
CA ALA A 21 7.31 13.03 -6.76
C ALA A 21 5.83 12.67 -6.96
N ALA A 22 5.53 11.45 -7.42
CA ALA A 22 4.16 10.97 -7.52
C ALA A 22 3.53 10.72 -6.15
N LEU A 23 4.28 10.16 -5.20
CA LEU A 23 3.85 9.98 -3.81
C LEU A 23 3.52 11.32 -3.15
N ASP A 24 4.37 12.34 -3.32
CA ASP A 24 4.11 13.69 -2.80
C ASP A 24 2.80 14.27 -3.37
N ILE A 25 2.57 14.12 -4.69
CA ILE A 25 1.33 14.58 -5.32
C ILE A 25 0.12 13.81 -4.78
N ILE A 26 0.24 12.50 -4.60
CA ILE A 26 -0.86 11.67 -4.09
C ILE A 26 -1.16 12.02 -2.63
N ALA A 27 -0.15 12.24 -1.79
CA ALA A 27 -0.35 12.67 -0.41
C ALA A 27 -1.08 14.02 -0.33
N GLU A 28 -0.74 14.97 -1.21
CA GLU A 28 -1.34 16.31 -1.24
C GLU A 28 -2.75 16.34 -1.86
N ARG A 29 -3.01 15.54 -2.90
CA ARG A 29 -4.17 15.68 -3.80
C ARG A 29 -4.92 14.39 -4.10
N GLY A 30 -4.49 13.29 -3.53
CA GLY A 30 -5.00 11.96 -3.83
C GLY A 30 -4.65 11.47 -5.25
N VAL A 31 -4.98 10.20 -5.51
CA VAL A 31 -4.78 9.56 -6.83
C VAL A 31 -5.52 10.30 -7.95
N ALA A 32 -6.69 10.88 -7.66
CA ALA A 32 -7.47 11.64 -8.64
C ALA A 32 -6.72 12.91 -9.10
N GLY A 33 -5.93 13.54 -8.21
CA GLY A 33 -5.14 14.72 -8.52
C GLY A 33 -3.85 14.43 -9.29
N LEU A 34 -3.40 13.18 -9.37
CA LEU A 34 -2.19 12.80 -10.08
C LEU A 34 -2.43 12.79 -11.61
N SER A 35 -1.57 13.49 -12.34
CA SER A 35 -1.49 13.40 -13.81
C SER A 35 -0.03 13.44 -14.26
N MET A 36 0.27 12.82 -15.42
CA MET A 36 1.62 12.83 -16.01
C MET A 36 2.13 14.27 -16.27
N ARG A 37 1.23 15.19 -16.61
CA ARG A 37 1.58 16.59 -16.80
C ARG A 37 1.98 17.27 -15.48
N LEU A 38 1.19 17.08 -14.41
CA LEU A 38 1.51 17.63 -13.09
C LEU A 38 2.81 17.05 -12.53
N LEU A 39 3.02 15.75 -12.73
CA LEU A 39 4.25 15.08 -12.35
C LEU A 39 5.47 15.67 -13.04
N SER A 40 5.40 15.85 -14.38
CA SER A 40 6.48 16.46 -15.15
C SER A 40 6.77 17.91 -14.72
N GLN A 41 5.73 18.67 -14.41
CA GLN A 41 5.84 20.03 -13.86
C GLN A 41 6.54 20.02 -12.48
N ARG A 42 6.16 19.10 -11.58
CA ARG A 42 6.77 18.94 -10.26
C ARG A 42 8.25 18.57 -10.36
N LEU A 43 8.61 17.74 -11.33
CA LEU A 43 9.98 17.32 -11.59
C LEU A 43 10.82 18.35 -12.36
N GLY A 44 10.20 19.41 -12.89
CA GLY A 44 10.90 20.41 -13.68
C GLY A 44 11.39 19.90 -15.04
N VAL A 45 10.75 18.85 -15.60
CA VAL A 45 11.17 18.23 -16.85
C VAL A 45 10.10 18.33 -17.95
N ALA A 46 10.50 18.15 -19.21
CA ALA A 46 9.57 18.05 -20.32
C ALA A 46 8.70 16.77 -20.18
N LEU A 47 7.42 16.86 -20.53
CA LEU A 47 6.46 15.75 -20.45
C LEU A 47 6.97 14.48 -21.15
N GLY A 48 7.61 14.62 -22.32
CA GLY A 48 8.21 13.49 -23.05
C GLY A 48 9.37 12.82 -22.31
N ALA A 49 10.05 13.51 -21.39
CA ALA A 49 11.09 12.90 -20.57
C ALA A 49 10.47 11.93 -19.56
N THR A 50 9.38 12.31 -18.91
CA THR A 50 8.66 11.43 -17.97
C THR A 50 8.13 10.18 -18.67
N TYR A 51 7.54 10.32 -19.86
CA TYR A 51 7.02 9.19 -20.64
C TYR A 51 8.09 8.18 -21.10
N ARG A 52 9.36 8.60 -21.25
CA ARG A 52 10.46 7.66 -21.53
C ARG A 52 10.74 6.70 -20.38
N HIS A 53 10.46 7.10 -19.15
CA HIS A 53 10.68 6.29 -17.95
C HIS A 53 9.43 5.52 -17.52
N VAL A 54 8.26 6.15 -17.66
CA VAL A 54 6.97 5.60 -17.22
C VAL A 54 5.93 5.89 -18.32
N PRO A 55 5.46 4.85 -19.04
CA PRO A 55 4.70 5.03 -20.26
C PRO A 55 3.27 5.57 -20.07
N ASN A 56 2.71 5.42 -18.87
CA ASN A 56 1.35 5.91 -18.57
C ASN A 56 1.11 6.00 -17.05
N LYS A 57 -0.02 6.60 -16.66
CA LYS A 57 -0.42 6.76 -15.26
C LYS A 57 -0.63 5.42 -14.54
N ASN A 58 -1.13 4.40 -15.22
CA ASN A 58 -1.37 3.10 -14.58
C ASN A 58 -0.04 2.43 -14.18
N GLU A 59 0.95 2.45 -15.08
CA GLU A 59 2.30 1.97 -14.75
C GLU A 59 2.95 2.79 -13.62
N LEU A 60 2.74 4.12 -13.60
CA LEU A 60 3.19 4.96 -12.49
C LEU A 60 2.57 4.51 -11.16
N LEU A 61 1.26 4.28 -11.14
CA LEU A 61 0.56 3.84 -9.93
C LEU A 61 1.00 2.44 -9.50
N ARG A 62 1.35 1.56 -10.46
CA ARG A 62 1.96 0.25 -10.14
C ARG A 62 3.32 0.41 -9.44
N LEU A 63 4.17 1.30 -9.93
CA LEU A 63 5.47 1.59 -9.30
C LEU A 63 5.29 2.21 -7.92
N VAL A 64 4.34 3.13 -7.76
CA VAL A 64 3.96 3.72 -6.47
C VAL A 64 3.49 2.63 -5.50
N ALA A 65 2.58 1.74 -5.92
CA ALA A 65 2.12 0.64 -5.09
C ALA A 65 3.27 -0.29 -4.66
N ALA A 66 4.17 -0.62 -5.59
CA ALA A 66 5.34 -1.45 -5.29
C ALA A 66 6.27 -0.78 -4.25
N ASP A 67 6.47 0.53 -4.33
CA ASP A 67 7.25 1.29 -3.33
C ASP A 67 6.55 1.30 -1.97
N LEU A 68 5.22 1.49 -1.93
CA LEU A 68 4.45 1.43 -0.69
C LEU A 68 4.51 0.04 -0.06
N TYR A 69 4.40 -1.01 -0.86
CA TYR A 69 4.49 -2.39 -0.39
C TYR A 69 5.88 -2.76 0.15
N ALA A 70 6.93 -2.17 -0.42
CA ALA A 70 8.29 -2.38 0.08
C ALA A 70 8.55 -1.78 1.47
N ARG A 71 7.66 -0.91 1.98
CA ARG A 71 7.73 -0.34 3.33
C ARG A 71 7.13 -1.24 4.40
N ILE A 72 6.40 -2.28 3.99
CA ILE A 72 5.75 -3.21 4.90
C ILE A 72 6.76 -4.30 5.26
N THR A 73 6.99 -4.46 6.55
CA THR A 73 7.95 -5.44 7.08
C THR A 73 7.23 -6.69 7.58
N PRO A 74 7.85 -7.87 7.48
CA PRO A 74 7.30 -9.07 8.10
C PRO A 74 7.22 -8.89 9.62
N ALA A 75 6.19 -9.47 10.22
CA ALA A 75 6.15 -9.64 11.67
C ALA A 75 7.07 -10.80 12.10
N ASP A 76 7.44 -10.82 13.37
CA ASP A 76 8.24 -11.86 14.00
C ASP A 76 7.61 -12.26 15.36
N ASP A 77 8.27 -13.16 16.07
CA ASP A 77 7.78 -13.69 17.36
C ASP A 77 7.59 -12.63 18.45
N THR A 78 8.15 -11.41 18.28
CA THR A 78 7.94 -10.30 19.24
C THR A 78 6.53 -9.68 19.10
N HIS A 79 5.82 -9.98 18.00
CA HIS A 79 4.48 -9.49 17.71
C HIS A 79 3.37 -10.43 18.21
N GLY A 80 3.70 -11.49 18.98
CA GLY A 80 2.73 -12.44 19.50
C GLY A 80 2.64 -13.73 18.69
N ASP A 81 1.45 -14.36 18.70
CA ASP A 81 1.21 -15.58 17.94
C ASP A 81 1.03 -15.30 16.43
N GLU A 82 0.83 -16.33 15.64
CA GLU A 82 0.72 -16.24 14.18
C GLU A 82 -0.47 -15.37 13.73
N PHE A 83 -1.54 -15.30 14.52
CA PHE A 83 -2.68 -14.43 14.23
C PHE A 83 -2.36 -12.96 14.56
N ASP A 84 -1.64 -12.71 15.65
CA ASP A 84 -1.14 -11.38 16.01
C ASP A 84 -0.15 -10.87 14.95
N GLN A 85 0.72 -11.75 14.43
CA GLN A 85 1.63 -11.42 13.33
C GLN A 85 0.86 -11.03 12.05
N ALA A 86 -0.16 -11.80 11.69
CA ALA A 86 -1.03 -11.47 10.54
C ALA A 86 -1.77 -10.14 10.74
N LYS A 87 -2.26 -9.86 11.97
CA LYS A 87 -2.86 -8.58 12.35
C LYS A 87 -1.87 -7.45 12.16
N HIS A 88 -0.67 -7.57 12.70
CA HIS A 88 0.38 -6.55 12.62
C HIS A 88 0.66 -6.13 11.18
N VAL A 89 0.83 -7.10 10.28
CA VAL A 89 1.05 -6.81 8.85
C VAL A 89 -0.16 -6.11 8.23
N MET A 90 -1.39 -6.52 8.58
CA MET A 90 -2.60 -5.89 8.06
C MET A 90 -2.73 -4.42 8.49
N LEU A 91 -2.41 -4.11 9.74
CA LEU A 91 -2.40 -2.74 10.25
C LEU A 91 -1.31 -1.89 9.57
N GLN A 92 -0.10 -2.42 9.35
CA GLN A 92 0.92 -1.73 8.57
C GLN A 92 0.44 -1.39 7.14
N ILE A 93 -0.24 -2.33 6.47
CA ILE A 93 -0.83 -2.09 5.13
C ILE A 93 -1.84 -0.94 5.20
N HIS A 94 -2.69 -0.94 6.23
CA HIS A 94 -3.68 0.12 6.45
C HIS A 94 -2.99 1.48 6.59
N ASP A 95 -2.04 1.60 7.52
CA ASP A 95 -1.35 2.86 7.83
C ASP A 95 -0.59 3.41 6.62
N VAL A 96 0.13 2.52 5.91
CA VAL A 96 0.85 2.91 4.70
C VAL A 96 -0.08 3.45 3.62
N LEU A 97 -1.25 2.83 3.42
CA LEU A 97 -2.20 3.28 2.40
C LEU A 97 -3.03 4.50 2.84
N ALA A 98 -3.27 4.66 4.15
CA ALA A 98 -4.00 5.81 4.70
C ALA A 98 -3.30 7.15 4.41
N ALA A 99 -1.97 7.14 4.37
CA ALA A 99 -1.17 8.32 4.03
C ALA A 99 -1.32 8.78 2.56
N TYR A 100 -1.92 7.94 1.69
CA TYR A 100 -2.02 8.20 0.24
C TYR A 100 -3.47 8.09 -0.26
N PRO A 101 -4.26 9.16 -0.16
CA PRO A 101 -5.70 9.14 -0.44
C PRO A 101 -6.03 8.61 -1.85
N GLY A 102 -6.92 7.63 -1.90
CA GLY A 102 -7.38 6.97 -3.11
C GLY A 102 -6.53 5.79 -3.59
N MET A 103 -5.35 5.50 -2.97
CA MET A 103 -4.52 4.36 -3.35
C MET A 103 -5.22 3.03 -3.03
N ALA A 104 -5.76 2.86 -1.83
CA ALA A 104 -6.48 1.63 -1.45
C ALA A 104 -7.65 1.34 -2.39
N ALA A 105 -8.44 2.37 -2.71
CA ALA A 105 -9.55 2.25 -3.67
C ALA A 105 -9.06 1.86 -5.08
N HIS A 106 -7.97 2.49 -5.55
CA HIS A 106 -7.41 2.18 -6.86
C HIS A 106 -6.88 0.74 -6.93
N ILE A 107 -6.19 0.27 -5.89
CA ILE A 107 -5.71 -1.10 -5.75
C ILE A 107 -6.89 -2.09 -5.73
N ALA A 108 -7.92 -1.83 -4.92
CA ALA A 108 -9.08 -2.70 -4.79
C ALA A 108 -9.88 -2.85 -6.10
N GLN A 109 -9.95 -1.80 -6.92
CA GLN A 109 -10.60 -1.84 -8.23
C GLN A 109 -9.78 -2.57 -9.30
N ASN A 110 -8.48 -2.76 -9.07
CA ASN A 110 -7.54 -3.32 -10.05
C ASN A 110 -6.68 -4.45 -9.44
N ILE A 111 -7.24 -5.24 -8.53
CA ILE A 111 -6.52 -6.28 -7.77
C ILE A 111 -5.58 -7.12 -8.65
N PRO A 112 -5.99 -7.66 -9.83
CA PRO A 112 -5.08 -8.49 -10.62
C PRO A 112 -3.78 -7.79 -11.05
N GLU A 113 -3.83 -6.47 -11.26
CA GLU A 113 -2.68 -5.67 -11.70
C GLU A 113 -1.79 -5.21 -10.53
N PHE A 114 -2.38 -5.07 -9.34
CA PHE A 114 -1.74 -4.56 -8.14
C PHE A 114 -1.49 -5.61 -7.07
N ALA A 115 -1.88 -6.87 -7.30
CA ALA A 115 -1.63 -7.95 -6.37
C ALA A 115 -0.12 -8.15 -6.16
N SER A 116 0.29 -8.23 -4.90
CA SER A 116 1.66 -8.53 -4.52
C SER A 116 1.71 -9.90 -3.86
N ALA A 117 2.33 -10.86 -4.53
CA ALA A 117 2.55 -12.19 -3.95
C ALA A 117 3.39 -12.10 -2.66
N HIS A 118 4.29 -11.13 -2.57
CA HIS A 118 5.08 -10.89 -1.35
C HIS A 118 4.17 -10.46 -0.19
N LEU A 119 3.33 -9.42 -0.37
CA LEU A 119 2.40 -8.98 0.67
C LEU A 119 1.42 -10.07 1.09
N THR A 120 0.86 -10.80 0.11
CA THR A 120 -0.03 -11.91 0.40
C THR A 120 0.64 -12.91 1.32
N LYS A 121 1.89 -13.26 1.06
CA LYS A 121 2.67 -14.20 1.89
C LYS A 121 2.92 -13.67 3.30
N LEU A 122 3.18 -12.39 3.49
CA LEU A 122 3.38 -11.82 4.83
C LEU A 122 2.20 -12.08 5.78
N ILE A 123 0.99 -12.26 5.24
CA ILE A 123 -0.21 -12.59 6.03
C ILE A 123 -0.53 -14.09 5.95
N THR A 124 -0.40 -14.73 4.77
CA THR A 124 -0.77 -16.14 4.64
C THR A 124 0.21 -17.09 5.32
N ASP A 125 1.52 -16.77 5.32
CA ASP A 125 2.52 -17.68 5.89
C ASP A 125 2.33 -17.89 7.41
N PRO A 126 2.15 -16.84 8.25
CA PRO A 126 1.78 -17.06 9.65
C PRO A 126 0.45 -17.81 9.81
N LEU A 127 -0.58 -17.49 9.06
CA LEU A 127 -1.87 -18.19 9.15
C LEU A 127 -1.76 -19.69 8.80
N GLN A 128 -0.90 -20.04 7.83
CA GLN A 128 -0.63 -21.44 7.50
C GLN A 128 0.22 -22.12 8.58
N ALA A 129 1.17 -21.41 9.20
CA ALA A 129 1.91 -21.92 10.36
C ALA A 129 0.99 -22.21 11.54
N ALA A 130 -0.08 -21.43 11.72
CA ALA A 130 -1.14 -21.69 12.71
C ALA A 130 -2.07 -22.86 12.33
N GLY A 131 -1.79 -23.59 11.23
CA GLY A 131 -2.53 -24.79 10.83
C GLY A 131 -3.69 -24.58 9.87
N LEU A 132 -3.87 -23.37 9.33
CA LEU A 132 -4.87 -23.13 8.29
C LEU A 132 -4.38 -23.63 6.91
N SER A 133 -5.29 -24.16 6.10
CA SER A 133 -4.97 -24.49 4.71
C SER A 133 -4.70 -23.21 3.88
N ALA A 134 -3.98 -23.35 2.76
CA ALA A 134 -3.70 -22.24 1.85
C ALA A 134 -4.99 -21.55 1.36
N ASP A 135 -6.05 -22.32 1.08
CA ASP A 135 -7.34 -21.79 0.66
C ASP A 135 -8.03 -20.98 1.77
N GLU A 136 -7.93 -21.42 3.02
CA GLU A 136 -8.50 -20.70 4.16
C GLU A 136 -7.73 -19.40 4.42
N ALA A 137 -6.40 -19.46 4.47
CA ALA A 137 -5.55 -18.29 4.61
C ALA A 137 -5.82 -17.27 3.48
N GLY A 138 -5.93 -17.74 2.24
CA GLY A 138 -6.26 -16.90 1.09
C GLY A 138 -7.63 -16.21 1.22
N ARG A 139 -8.67 -16.92 1.70
CA ARG A 139 -9.98 -16.32 1.95
C ARG A 139 -9.95 -15.27 3.07
N ILE A 140 -9.17 -15.51 4.12
CA ILE A 140 -8.99 -14.55 5.21
C ILE A 140 -8.31 -13.29 4.69
N VAL A 141 -7.20 -13.43 3.96
CA VAL A 141 -6.50 -12.29 3.35
C VAL A 141 -7.44 -11.49 2.45
N PHE A 142 -8.22 -12.17 1.60
CA PHE A 142 -9.18 -11.49 0.73
C PHE A 142 -10.24 -10.74 1.53
N THR A 143 -10.74 -11.30 2.64
CA THR A 143 -11.70 -10.64 3.52
C THR A 143 -11.09 -9.40 4.19
N LEU A 144 -9.85 -9.49 4.64
CA LEU A 144 -9.11 -8.36 5.21
C LEU A 144 -8.87 -7.25 4.18
N ILE A 145 -8.57 -7.60 2.93
CA ILE A 145 -8.45 -6.62 1.83
C ILE A 145 -9.78 -5.89 1.59
N LEU A 146 -10.89 -6.62 1.60
CA LEU A 146 -12.23 -6.02 1.43
C LEU A 146 -12.59 -5.10 2.59
N LEU A 147 -12.28 -5.50 3.84
CA LEU A 147 -12.48 -4.67 5.02
C LEU A 147 -11.67 -3.37 4.91
N ASN A 148 -10.37 -3.47 4.59
CA ASN A 148 -9.49 -2.32 4.44
C ASN A 148 -9.96 -1.38 3.32
N ALA A 149 -10.29 -1.92 2.14
CA ALA A 149 -10.80 -1.12 1.03
C ALA A 149 -12.12 -0.43 1.39
N GLY A 150 -13.04 -1.13 2.08
CA GLY A 150 -14.30 -0.59 2.55
C GLY A 150 -14.08 0.57 3.53
N HIS A 151 -13.21 0.38 4.53
CA HIS A 151 -12.87 1.42 5.49
C HIS A 151 -12.29 2.67 4.80
N MET A 152 -11.36 2.50 3.89
CA MET A 152 -10.72 3.60 3.15
C MET A 152 -11.65 4.32 2.15
N LEU A 153 -12.73 3.68 1.70
CA LEU A 153 -13.71 4.27 0.79
C LEU A 153 -14.79 5.07 1.50
N ILE A 154 -15.06 4.75 2.77
CA ILE A 154 -16.09 5.44 3.56
C ILE A 154 -15.57 6.81 3.95
N ARG A 155 -16.34 7.85 3.63
CA ARG A 155 -16.07 9.20 4.14
C ARG A 155 -16.53 9.27 5.58
N VAL A 156 -15.58 9.23 6.50
CA VAL A 156 -15.84 9.37 7.94
C VAL A 156 -16.22 10.84 8.24
N PRO A 157 -17.33 11.10 8.94
CA PRO A 157 -17.66 12.44 9.43
C PRO A 157 -16.58 12.98 10.37
N ALA A 158 -16.37 14.28 10.35
CA ALA A 158 -15.41 14.93 11.25
C ALA A 158 -15.74 14.64 12.72
N GLY A 159 -14.73 14.21 13.47
CA GLY A 159 -14.85 13.86 14.89
C GLY A 159 -15.19 12.39 15.16
N LEU A 160 -15.31 11.55 14.12
CA LEU A 160 -15.50 10.09 14.25
C LEU A 160 -14.30 9.30 13.68
N GLU A 161 -13.18 9.97 13.47
CA GLU A 161 -11.98 9.34 12.88
C GLU A 161 -11.42 8.26 13.81
N ASP A 162 -11.36 8.52 15.10
CA ASP A 162 -10.84 7.57 16.10
C ASP A 162 -11.79 6.36 16.25
N GLU A 163 -13.10 6.58 16.25
CA GLU A 163 -14.08 5.49 16.28
C GLU A 163 -14.02 4.62 15.01
N ALA A 164 -13.81 5.24 13.86
CA ALA A 164 -13.68 4.50 12.60
C ALA A 164 -12.39 3.67 12.58
N ALA A 165 -11.27 4.22 13.07
CA ALA A 165 -10.02 3.49 13.20
C ALA A 165 -10.15 2.31 14.18
N ALA A 166 -10.78 2.54 15.34
CA ALA A 166 -11.04 1.48 16.32
C ALA A 166 -11.95 0.38 15.76
N ALA A 167 -12.99 0.74 15.01
CA ALA A 167 -13.89 -0.22 14.36
C ALA A 167 -13.19 -1.04 13.29
N PHE A 168 -12.24 -0.45 12.55
CA PHE A 168 -11.42 -1.18 11.59
C PHE A 168 -10.54 -2.22 12.30
N GLU A 169 -9.82 -1.81 13.35
CA GLU A 169 -8.96 -2.70 14.13
C GLU A 169 -9.77 -3.84 14.78
N GLU A 170 -10.92 -3.53 15.37
CA GLU A 170 -11.83 -4.54 15.92
C GLU A 170 -12.32 -5.51 14.83
N GLY A 171 -12.63 -5.01 13.64
CA GLY A 171 -13.02 -5.82 12.49
C GLY A 171 -11.92 -6.81 12.07
N VAL A 172 -10.66 -6.38 12.04
CA VAL A 172 -9.51 -7.25 11.79
C VAL A 172 -9.41 -8.32 12.87
N ASP A 173 -9.53 -7.95 14.15
CA ASP A 173 -9.51 -8.87 15.27
C ASP A 173 -10.63 -9.93 15.18
N LEU A 174 -11.85 -9.53 14.90
CA LEU A 174 -12.98 -10.45 14.79
C LEU A 174 -12.77 -11.50 13.69
N ILE A 175 -12.23 -11.09 12.54
CA ILE A 175 -11.93 -11.98 11.41
C ILE A 175 -10.85 -13.00 11.84
N LEU A 176 -9.76 -12.54 12.45
CA LEU A 176 -8.64 -13.38 12.85
C LEU A 176 -8.99 -14.31 14.01
N ARG A 177 -9.69 -13.84 15.04
CA ARG A 177 -10.20 -14.70 16.13
C ARG A 177 -11.17 -15.77 15.64
N GLY A 178 -12.04 -15.43 14.68
CA GLY A 178 -12.92 -16.40 14.04
C GLY A 178 -12.17 -17.47 13.25
N ALA A 179 -11.00 -17.14 12.71
CA ALA A 179 -10.10 -18.07 12.05
C ALA A 179 -9.34 -18.95 13.08
N GLN A 180 -8.82 -18.35 14.15
CA GLN A 180 -8.13 -19.03 15.24
C GLN A 180 -9.01 -20.10 15.90
N THR A 181 -10.26 -19.76 16.22
CA THR A 181 -11.21 -20.73 16.80
C THR A 181 -11.42 -21.94 15.88
N ARG A 182 -11.47 -21.75 14.56
CA ARG A 182 -11.60 -22.85 13.59
C ARG A 182 -10.34 -23.71 13.48
N SER A 183 -9.17 -23.13 13.63
CA SER A 183 -7.90 -23.86 13.65
C SER A 183 -7.79 -24.80 14.87
N GLN A 184 -8.27 -24.36 16.04
CA GLN A 184 -8.19 -25.13 17.29
C GLN A 184 -9.20 -26.30 17.39
N HIS A 185 -10.22 -26.34 16.54
CA HIS A 185 -11.27 -27.38 16.55
C HIS A 185 -11.06 -28.47 15.51
N ARG A 186 -9.87 -28.57 14.93
CA ARG A 186 -9.43 -29.60 13.98
C ARG A 186 -8.47 -30.58 14.63
#